data_dd233abfafa7dd122a5ccc192a6e04b5
#
_entry.id   dd233abfafa7dd122a5ccc192a6e04b5
#
_cell.length_a   1.000
_cell.length_b   1.000
_cell.length_c   1.000
_cell.angle_alpha   90.00
_cell.angle_beta   90.00
_cell.angle_gamma   90.00
#
_symmetry.space_group_name_H-M   'P 1'
#
loop_
_entity.id
_entity.type
_entity.pdbx_description
1 polymer ?
#
loop_
_entity_poly.entity_id
_entity_poly.type
_entity_poly.pdbx_seq_one_letter_code
_entity_poly.pdbx_strand_id
1 'polypeptide(L)'
;RGLGVCIRDRLLDWVPAHFPRDAMGLCRFDGTPCYEHPDPRRGDMPQWGTHMFDYARGEVNSFMLSNACFWLEWYHADGLRVDAVTSMLMYDFCREPGQWLPNKYGGHENLDAIAFLRRMNETVYRDFPGVMMVAEESSAYPMVTRPIYLGGLGFGFKWNMGWMNDMLAYIKLDP
;
A
#
# COMPACT_ATOMS: atom_id res chain seq x y z
N ARG A 1 23.55 -9.81 -5.67
CA ARG A 1 23.86 -10.13 -4.26
C ARG A 1 25.25 -9.56 -3.98
N GLY A 2 25.27 -8.36 -3.37
CA GLY A 2 26.51 -7.67 -3.05
C GLY A 2 27.29 -8.43 -1.99
N LEU A 3 28.55 -8.60 -2.29
CA LEU A 3 29.65 -8.91 -1.39
C LEU A 3 29.29 -9.25 0.07
N GLY A 4 29.33 -10.47 0.39
CA GLY A 4 29.69 -11.24 1.59
C GLY A 4 29.61 -10.67 3.00
N VAL A 5 28.95 -9.55 3.26
CA VAL A 5 28.96 -8.92 4.58
C VAL A 5 27.58 -8.86 5.24
N CYS A 6 26.50 -9.14 4.54
CA CYS A 6 25.17 -9.18 5.15
C CYS A 6 24.39 -10.43 4.74
N ILE A 7 24.39 -11.40 5.63
CA ILE A 7 23.47 -12.54 5.65
C ILE A 7 22.09 -12.08 6.16
N ARG A 8 21.68 -10.86 5.87
CA ARG A 8 20.41 -10.28 6.33
C ARG A 8 19.57 -9.93 5.14
N ASP A 9 18.32 -10.31 5.19
CA ASP A 9 17.31 -9.94 4.20
C ASP A 9 17.12 -8.42 4.17
N ARG A 10 16.87 -7.89 2.97
CA ARG A 10 16.61 -6.48 2.72
C ARG A 10 15.15 -6.29 2.38
N LEU A 11 14.42 -5.68 3.30
CA LEU A 11 13.07 -5.22 3.04
C LEU A 11 13.14 -3.78 2.58
N LEU A 12 12.52 -3.49 1.44
CA LEU A 12 12.34 -2.12 0.97
C LEU A 12 10.99 -1.58 1.43
N ASP A 13 11.01 -0.34 1.89
CA ASP A 13 9.81 0.41 2.17
C ASP A 13 9.22 0.90 0.84
N TRP A 14 8.08 0.34 0.46
CA TRP A 14 7.42 0.60 -0.81
C TRP A 14 6.09 1.30 -0.59
N VAL A 15 5.91 2.45 -1.24
CA VAL A 15 4.77 3.35 -1.02
C VAL A 15 3.84 3.37 -2.23
N PRO A 16 2.95 2.39 -2.39
CA PRO A 16 1.95 2.39 -3.46
C PRO A 16 0.68 3.16 -3.11
N ALA A 17 0.52 3.60 -1.87
CA ALA A 17 -0.71 4.23 -1.39
C ALA A 17 -0.89 5.65 -1.94
N HIS A 18 0.17 6.44 -1.93
CA HIS A 18 0.10 7.85 -2.26
C HIS A 18 1.42 8.38 -2.86
N PHE A 19 1.36 9.58 -3.43
CA PHE A 19 2.52 10.25 -4.01
C PHE A 19 2.45 11.77 -3.78
N PRO A 20 3.60 12.49 -3.83
CA PRO A 20 3.64 13.92 -3.56
C PRO A 20 2.96 14.73 -4.67
N ARG A 21 2.54 15.97 -4.32
CA ARG A 21 1.92 16.93 -5.23
C ARG A 21 2.92 17.81 -5.98
N ASP A 22 4.17 17.40 -6.03
CA ASP A 22 5.23 18.16 -6.66
C ASP A 22 4.98 18.33 -8.16
N ALA A 23 5.17 19.54 -8.66
CA ALA A 23 4.95 19.87 -10.07
C ALA A 23 5.88 19.10 -11.04
N MET A 24 6.97 18.54 -10.54
CA MET A 24 7.91 17.72 -11.30
C MET A 24 7.71 16.22 -11.07
N GLY A 25 6.69 15.83 -10.32
CA GLY A 25 6.35 14.44 -10.02
C GLY A 25 5.26 13.89 -10.92
N LEU A 26 4.51 12.93 -10.38
CA LEU A 26 3.44 12.23 -11.12
C LEU A 26 2.13 13.02 -11.20
N CYS A 27 1.95 14.02 -10.31
CA CYS A 27 0.74 14.82 -10.26
C CYS A 27 0.51 15.54 -11.59
N ARG A 28 -0.64 15.27 -12.23
CA ARG A 28 -1.01 15.82 -13.53
C ARG A 28 0.11 15.75 -14.56
N PHE A 29 0.72 14.60 -14.67
CA PHE A 29 1.93 14.37 -15.47
C PHE A 29 1.84 14.90 -16.91
N ASP A 30 0.68 14.78 -17.55
CA ASP A 30 0.40 15.30 -18.90
C ASP A 30 -0.55 16.51 -18.90
N GLY A 31 -0.76 17.15 -17.74
CA GLY A 31 -1.72 18.23 -17.55
C GLY A 31 -3.10 17.75 -17.08
N THR A 32 -3.33 16.43 -17.04
CA THR A 32 -4.55 15.81 -16.53
C THR A 32 -4.23 14.81 -15.41
N PRO A 33 -5.22 14.39 -14.60
CA PRO A 33 -5.02 13.35 -13.59
C PRO A 33 -4.73 11.99 -14.25
N CYS A 34 -3.43 11.64 -14.38
CA CYS A 34 -2.98 10.38 -14.97
C CYS A 34 -2.88 9.25 -13.96
N TYR A 35 -2.36 9.54 -12.79
CA TYR A 35 -2.11 8.56 -11.72
C TYR A 35 -3.13 8.65 -10.60
N GLU A 36 -3.65 9.85 -10.34
CA GLU A 36 -4.67 10.14 -9.35
C GLU A 36 -6.08 10.10 -9.93
N HIS A 37 -7.07 9.90 -9.08
CA HIS A 37 -8.48 10.03 -9.46
C HIS A 37 -8.85 11.52 -9.63
N PRO A 38 -9.61 11.91 -10.68
CA PRO A 38 -9.96 13.33 -10.94
C PRO A 38 -10.83 13.96 -9.86
N ASP A 39 -11.68 13.18 -9.16
CA ASP A 39 -12.45 13.67 -8.03
C ASP A 39 -11.56 13.69 -6.77
N PRO A 40 -11.34 14.87 -6.14
CA PRO A 40 -10.46 14.98 -4.97
C PRO A 40 -10.93 14.18 -3.77
N ARG A 41 -12.21 13.82 -3.69
CA ARG A 41 -12.75 12.94 -2.63
C ARG A 41 -12.25 11.50 -2.74
N ARG A 42 -11.60 11.13 -3.85
CA ARG A 42 -10.90 9.85 -4.05
C ARG A 42 -9.43 10.04 -4.33
N GLY A 43 -9.07 11.08 -5.08
CA GLY A 43 -7.71 11.32 -5.56
C GLY A 43 -6.81 12.08 -4.58
N ASP A 44 -7.35 12.74 -3.56
CA ASP A 44 -6.55 13.51 -2.60
C ASP A 44 -6.43 12.81 -1.25
N MET A 45 -5.30 13.01 -0.60
CA MET A 45 -5.08 12.68 0.81
C MET A 45 -4.72 13.96 1.58
N PRO A 46 -5.75 14.72 2.04
CA PRO A 46 -5.53 16.05 2.62
C PRO A 46 -4.65 16.04 3.87
N GLN A 47 -4.78 15.00 4.71
CA GLN A 47 -4.02 14.88 5.95
C GLN A 47 -2.50 14.83 5.72
N TRP A 48 -2.06 14.25 4.60
CA TRP A 48 -0.64 14.11 4.26
C TRP A 48 -0.20 15.10 3.17
N GLY A 49 -1.12 15.86 2.59
CA GLY A 49 -0.84 16.77 1.49
C GLY A 49 -0.40 16.06 0.21
N THR A 50 -0.86 14.83 -0.02
CA THR A 50 -0.48 13.96 -1.14
C THR A 50 -1.68 13.63 -2.02
N HIS A 51 -1.42 12.95 -3.16
CA HIS A 51 -2.46 12.31 -3.98
C HIS A 51 -2.49 10.81 -3.75
N MET A 52 -3.67 10.21 -3.93
CA MET A 52 -3.87 8.76 -3.93
C MET A 52 -3.82 8.23 -5.36
N PHE A 53 -3.24 7.05 -5.56
CA PHE A 53 -3.28 6.37 -6.84
C PHE A 53 -4.70 5.86 -7.18
N ASP A 54 -5.07 5.98 -8.45
CA ASP A 54 -6.35 5.47 -8.95
C ASP A 54 -6.22 4.00 -9.39
N TYR A 55 -6.50 3.09 -8.48
CA TYR A 55 -6.41 1.63 -8.73
C TYR A 55 -7.48 1.10 -9.69
N ALA A 56 -8.49 1.89 -10.06
CA ALA A 56 -9.45 1.52 -11.10
C ALA A 56 -8.83 1.56 -12.50
N ARG A 57 -7.70 2.26 -12.67
CA ARG A 57 -7.01 2.40 -13.96
C ARG A 57 -6.02 1.27 -14.19
N GLY A 58 -6.16 0.60 -15.33
CA GLY A 58 -5.27 -0.50 -15.73
C GLY A 58 -3.81 -0.08 -15.87
N GLU A 59 -3.57 1.13 -16.37
CA GLU A 59 -2.23 1.73 -16.54
C GLU A 59 -1.56 1.95 -15.18
N VAL A 60 -2.29 2.46 -14.19
CA VAL A 60 -1.79 2.65 -12.82
C VAL A 60 -1.46 1.31 -12.17
N ASN A 61 -2.34 0.32 -12.32
CA ASN A 61 -2.08 -1.03 -11.82
C ASN A 61 -0.84 -1.65 -12.49
N SER A 62 -0.68 -1.47 -13.79
CA SER A 62 0.50 -1.95 -14.53
C SER A 62 1.78 -1.27 -14.05
N PHE A 63 1.75 0.05 -13.88
CA PHE A 63 2.87 0.83 -13.35
C PHE A 63 3.29 0.33 -11.95
N MET A 64 2.32 0.21 -11.03
CA MET A 64 2.59 -0.22 -9.67
C MET A 64 3.10 -1.65 -9.58
N LEU A 65 2.48 -2.57 -10.32
CA LEU A 65 2.92 -3.97 -10.33
C LEU A 65 4.31 -4.12 -10.91
N SER A 66 4.60 -3.43 -12.03
CA SER A 66 5.93 -3.42 -12.63
C SER A 66 6.97 -2.81 -11.69
N ASN A 67 6.61 -1.76 -10.94
CA ASN A 67 7.51 -1.16 -9.97
C ASN A 67 7.83 -2.09 -8.80
N ALA A 68 6.84 -2.82 -8.27
CA ALA A 68 7.08 -3.83 -7.25
C ALA A 68 8.03 -4.94 -7.75
N CYS A 69 7.76 -5.48 -8.95
CA CYS A 69 8.63 -6.49 -9.57
C CYS A 69 10.04 -5.96 -9.85
N PHE A 70 10.17 -4.70 -10.28
CA PHE A 70 11.46 -4.06 -10.55
C PHE A 70 12.40 -4.09 -9.35
N TRP A 71 11.90 -3.77 -8.15
CA TRP A 71 12.73 -3.82 -6.95
C TRP A 71 13.15 -5.23 -6.55
N LEU A 72 12.29 -6.21 -6.77
CA LEU A 72 12.58 -7.61 -6.48
C LEU A 72 13.56 -8.22 -7.50
N GLU A 73 13.35 -7.94 -8.79
CA GLU A 73 14.13 -8.53 -9.88
C GLU A 73 15.49 -7.86 -10.05
N TRP A 74 15.52 -6.53 -10.18
CA TRP A 74 16.75 -5.79 -10.52
C TRP A 74 17.61 -5.45 -9.31
N TYR A 75 17.00 -5.16 -8.19
CA TYR A 75 17.72 -4.82 -6.95
C TYR A 75 17.84 -6.00 -5.98
N HIS A 76 17.23 -7.12 -6.33
CA HIS A 76 17.28 -8.34 -5.50
C HIS A 76 16.86 -8.07 -4.06
N ALA A 77 15.83 -7.25 -3.86
CA ALA A 77 15.21 -7.08 -2.56
C ALA A 77 14.60 -8.41 -2.10
N ASP A 78 14.75 -8.73 -0.83
CA ASP A 78 14.22 -9.96 -0.24
C ASP A 78 12.74 -9.80 0.17
N GLY A 79 12.19 -8.59 0.02
CA GLY A 79 10.78 -8.31 0.23
C GLY A 79 10.44 -6.83 0.20
N LEU A 80 9.14 -6.55 0.28
CA LEU A 80 8.58 -5.21 0.31
C LEU A 80 7.72 -5.02 1.56
N ARG A 81 7.94 -3.94 2.28
CA ARG A 81 6.99 -3.43 3.26
C ARG A 81 6.10 -2.42 2.55
N VAL A 82 4.84 -2.75 2.46
CA VAL A 82 3.83 -1.95 1.76
C VAL A 82 3.25 -0.93 2.74
N ASP A 83 3.55 0.33 2.47
CA ASP A 83 3.17 1.47 3.29
C ASP A 83 1.67 1.77 3.22
N ALA A 84 1.10 2.21 4.35
CA ALA A 84 -0.22 2.81 4.48
C ALA A 84 -1.37 2.00 3.84
N VAL A 85 -1.35 0.68 3.97
CA VAL A 85 -2.36 -0.22 3.38
C VAL A 85 -3.78 0.16 3.80
N THR A 86 -3.99 0.59 5.06
CA THR A 86 -5.30 1.05 5.52
C THR A 86 -5.88 2.16 4.64
N SER A 87 -5.05 3.13 4.23
CA SER A 87 -5.50 4.24 3.38
C SER A 87 -5.87 3.79 1.97
N MET A 88 -5.26 2.69 1.49
CA MET A 88 -5.62 2.07 0.22
C MET A 88 -6.97 1.37 0.30
N LEU A 89 -7.24 0.70 1.42
CA LEU A 89 -8.42 -0.14 1.61
C LEU A 89 -9.71 0.64 1.85
N MET A 90 -9.61 1.84 2.46
CA MET A 90 -10.76 2.56 3.01
C MET A 90 -10.85 3.98 2.46
N TYR A 91 -11.95 4.28 1.74
CA TYR A 91 -12.20 5.62 1.18
C TYR A 91 -12.41 6.71 2.24
N ASP A 92 -12.88 6.34 3.41
CA ASP A 92 -13.12 7.25 4.54
C ASP A 92 -11.93 7.39 5.49
N PHE A 93 -10.80 6.76 5.17
CA PHE A 93 -9.60 6.86 6.01
C PHE A 93 -9.19 8.33 6.21
N CYS A 94 -9.18 8.77 7.48
CA CYS A 94 -8.87 10.15 7.88
C CYS A 94 -9.71 11.23 7.17
N ARG A 95 -10.98 10.95 6.91
CA ARG A 95 -11.92 11.87 6.25
C ARG A 95 -13.22 11.96 7.01
N GLU A 96 -13.77 13.17 7.07
CA GLU A 96 -15.08 13.42 7.65
C GLU A 96 -16.20 13.03 6.67
N PRO A 97 -17.42 12.83 7.18
CA PRO A 97 -18.59 12.63 6.32
C PRO A 97 -18.72 13.71 5.24
N GLY A 98 -18.92 13.31 4.00
CA GLY A 98 -18.98 14.20 2.83
C GLY A 98 -17.63 14.50 2.17
N GLN A 99 -16.51 14.14 2.79
CA GLN A 99 -15.17 14.32 2.23
C GLN A 99 -14.68 13.12 1.42
N TRP A 100 -15.47 12.07 1.30
CA TRP A 100 -15.17 10.86 0.56
C TRP A 100 -16.41 10.37 -0.20
N LEU A 101 -16.18 9.46 -1.16
CA LEU A 101 -17.24 8.84 -1.96
C LEU A 101 -17.31 7.34 -1.66
N PRO A 102 -18.51 6.80 -1.42
CA PRO A 102 -18.67 5.36 -1.24
C PRO A 102 -18.31 4.58 -2.53
N ASN A 103 -18.08 3.29 -2.36
CA ASN A 103 -17.98 2.38 -3.48
C ASN A 103 -19.35 2.15 -4.15
N LYS A 104 -19.39 1.39 -5.24
CA LYS A 104 -20.60 1.12 -6.03
C LYS A 104 -21.72 0.40 -5.26
N TYR A 105 -21.44 -0.11 -4.09
CA TYR A 105 -22.40 -0.78 -3.20
C TYR A 105 -22.77 0.07 -1.99
N GLY A 106 -22.25 1.29 -1.90
CA GLY A 106 -22.49 2.20 -0.78
C GLY A 106 -21.56 1.99 0.42
N GLY A 107 -20.57 1.09 0.32
CA GLY A 107 -19.61 0.79 1.39
C GLY A 107 -18.38 1.69 1.36
N HIS A 108 -17.55 1.53 2.38
CA HIS A 108 -16.33 2.31 2.61
C HIS A 108 -15.11 1.75 1.88
N GLU A 109 -15.13 0.45 1.54
CA GLU A 109 -13.98 -0.23 0.99
C GLU A 109 -13.68 0.24 -0.44
N ASN A 110 -12.40 0.45 -0.72
CA ASN A 110 -11.88 0.65 -2.07
C ASN A 110 -11.68 -0.72 -2.74
N LEU A 111 -12.69 -1.17 -3.45
CA LEU A 111 -12.69 -2.49 -4.09
C LEU A 111 -11.59 -2.66 -5.14
N ASP A 112 -11.21 -1.58 -5.81
CA ASP A 112 -10.17 -1.57 -6.84
C ASP A 112 -8.78 -1.73 -6.20
N ALA A 113 -8.52 -1.06 -5.08
CA ALA A 113 -7.29 -1.26 -4.32
C ALA A 113 -7.19 -2.66 -3.71
N ILE A 114 -8.30 -3.21 -3.21
CA ILE A 114 -8.35 -4.60 -2.71
C ILE A 114 -8.00 -5.58 -3.82
N ALA A 115 -8.57 -5.40 -5.01
CA ALA A 115 -8.28 -6.23 -6.17
C ALA A 115 -6.80 -6.09 -6.60
N PHE A 116 -6.27 -4.89 -6.61
CA PHE A 116 -4.87 -4.62 -6.90
C PHE A 116 -3.93 -5.32 -5.91
N LEU A 117 -4.15 -5.17 -4.60
CA LEU A 117 -3.31 -5.79 -3.56
C LEU A 117 -3.29 -7.32 -3.66
N ARG A 118 -4.44 -7.93 -3.92
CA ARG A 118 -4.54 -9.37 -4.17
C ARG A 118 -3.72 -9.78 -5.37
N ARG A 119 -3.92 -9.11 -6.51
CA ARG A 119 -3.17 -9.38 -7.74
C ARG A 119 -1.67 -9.19 -7.56
N MET A 120 -1.26 -8.14 -6.85
CA MET A 120 0.14 -7.87 -6.54
C MET A 120 0.75 -9.02 -5.74
N ASN A 121 0.14 -9.42 -4.62
CA ASN A 121 0.65 -10.51 -3.80
C ASN A 121 0.69 -11.84 -4.56
N GLU A 122 -0.34 -12.15 -5.34
CA GLU A 122 -0.38 -13.36 -6.19
C GLU A 122 0.77 -13.36 -7.21
N THR A 123 0.97 -12.25 -7.91
CA THR A 123 2.04 -12.11 -8.90
C THR A 123 3.42 -12.21 -8.25
N VAL A 124 3.64 -11.47 -7.17
CA VAL A 124 4.93 -11.45 -6.48
C VAL A 124 5.30 -12.85 -5.95
N TYR A 125 4.40 -13.53 -5.27
CA TYR A 125 4.71 -14.86 -4.72
C TYR A 125 4.84 -15.94 -5.78
N ARG A 126 4.17 -15.80 -6.93
CA ARG A 126 4.33 -16.70 -8.08
C ARG A 126 5.71 -16.52 -8.73
N ASP A 127 6.12 -15.27 -8.97
CA ASP A 127 7.28 -14.95 -9.80
C ASP A 127 8.58 -14.83 -8.97
N PHE A 128 8.47 -14.53 -7.68
CA PHE A 128 9.59 -14.35 -6.75
C PHE A 128 9.39 -15.21 -5.49
N PRO A 129 9.54 -16.53 -5.58
CA PRO A 129 9.35 -17.42 -4.44
C PRO A 129 10.37 -17.10 -3.32
N GLY A 130 9.87 -17.06 -2.08
CA GLY A 130 10.70 -16.81 -0.90
C GLY A 130 10.84 -15.34 -0.48
N VAL A 131 10.25 -14.39 -1.22
CA VAL A 131 10.21 -12.98 -0.80
C VAL A 131 9.19 -12.76 0.32
N MET A 132 9.38 -11.67 1.06
CA MET A 132 8.47 -11.25 2.13
C MET A 132 7.61 -10.06 1.68
N MET A 133 6.28 -10.22 1.72
CA MET A 133 5.34 -9.12 1.53
C MET A 133 4.72 -8.77 2.88
N VAL A 134 5.06 -7.57 3.38
CA VAL A 134 4.69 -7.12 4.73
C VAL A 134 3.73 -5.94 4.60
N ALA A 135 2.52 -6.06 5.14
CA ALA A 135 1.56 -4.95 5.16
C ALA A 135 1.78 -4.05 6.38
N GLU A 136 1.92 -2.75 6.15
CA GLU A 136 1.63 -1.77 7.20
C GLU A 136 0.16 -1.43 7.15
N GLU A 137 -0.61 -2.18 7.94
CA GLU A 137 -2.04 -2.03 8.04
C GLU A 137 -2.40 -1.83 9.51
N SER A 138 -2.88 -0.63 9.86
CA SER A 138 -3.04 -0.15 11.24
C SER A 138 -4.48 -0.27 11.77
N SER A 139 -5.40 -0.80 10.97
CA SER A 139 -6.80 -0.94 11.34
C SER A 139 -7.16 -2.38 11.74
N ALA A 140 -8.44 -2.58 12.04
CA ALA A 140 -9.02 -3.90 12.28
C ALA A 140 -9.47 -4.61 10.98
N TYR A 141 -8.95 -4.22 9.82
CA TYR A 141 -9.32 -4.84 8.54
C TYR A 141 -9.02 -6.35 8.58
N PRO A 142 -10.00 -7.19 8.23
CA PRO A 142 -9.86 -8.63 8.42
C PRO A 142 -9.00 -9.29 7.33
N MET A 143 -8.44 -10.43 7.66
CA MET A 143 -7.82 -11.37 6.71
C MET A 143 -6.67 -10.79 5.85
N VAL A 144 -5.93 -9.80 6.35
CA VAL A 144 -4.79 -9.19 5.64
C VAL A 144 -3.77 -10.26 5.22
N THR A 145 -3.45 -11.19 6.14
CA THR A 145 -2.45 -12.25 5.92
C THR A 145 -3.07 -13.61 5.53
N ARG A 146 -4.37 -13.67 5.28
CA ARG A 146 -5.00 -14.90 4.80
C ARG A 146 -4.80 -15.06 3.29
N PRO A 147 -4.72 -16.30 2.80
CA PRO A 147 -4.65 -16.57 1.38
C PRO A 147 -5.82 -15.98 0.58
N ILE A 148 -5.56 -15.59 -0.65
CA ILE A 148 -6.53 -14.93 -1.54
C ILE A 148 -7.76 -15.83 -1.78
N TYR A 149 -7.55 -17.14 -1.95
CA TYR A 149 -8.64 -18.10 -2.17
C TYR A 149 -9.58 -18.26 -0.95
N LEU A 150 -9.16 -17.81 0.23
CA LEU A 150 -10.00 -17.70 1.43
C LEU A 150 -10.60 -16.30 1.64
N GLY A 151 -10.43 -15.41 0.64
CA GLY A 151 -10.93 -14.04 0.69
C GLY A 151 -9.96 -13.03 1.30
N GLY A 152 -8.74 -13.44 1.67
CA GLY A 152 -7.72 -12.57 2.21
C GLY A 152 -7.03 -11.67 1.19
N LEU A 153 -6.10 -10.81 1.65
CA LEU A 153 -5.29 -9.96 0.80
C LEU A 153 -4.01 -10.65 0.30
N GLY A 154 -3.62 -11.77 0.91
CA GLY A 154 -2.48 -12.57 0.48
C GLY A 154 -1.12 -12.09 0.97
N PHE A 155 -1.03 -11.13 1.89
CA PHE A 155 0.25 -10.78 2.51
C PHE A 155 0.80 -11.94 3.35
N GLY A 156 2.13 -12.08 3.39
CA GLY A 156 2.77 -13.05 4.28
C GLY A 156 2.82 -12.55 5.73
N PHE A 157 2.94 -11.24 5.90
CA PHE A 157 3.12 -10.60 7.21
C PHE A 157 2.30 -9.32 7.31
N LYS A 158 1.97 -8.96 8.57
CA LYS A 158 1.40 -7.67 8.93
C LYS A 158 2.16 -7.12 10.14
N TRP A 159 2.48 -5.83 10.16
CA TRP A 159 3.05 -5.19 11.34
C TRP A 159 2.09 -5.24 12.53
N ASN A 160 2.63 -5.53 13.70
CA ASN A 160 1.87 -5.51 14.95
C ASN A 160 1.84 -4.09 15.53
N MET A 161 0.88 -3.30 15.07
CA MET A 161 0.73 -1.90 15.50
C MET A 161 0.30 -1.80 16.98
N GLY A 162 -0.40 -2.80 17.52
CA GLY A 162 -0.73 -2.87 18.95
C GLY A 162 0.53 -2.93 19.80
N TRP A 163 1.45 -3.83 19.47
CA TRP A 163 2.74 -3.93 20.14
C TRP A 163 3.53 -2.61 20.08
N MET A 164 3.55 -1.97 18.92
CA MET A 164 4.22 -0.67 18.77
C MET A 164 3.64 0.39 19.71
N ASN A 165 2.32 0.49 19.80
CA ASN A 165 1.64 1.44 20.69
C ASN A 165 1.95 1.15 22.15
N ASP A 166 1.93 -0.12 22.56
CA ASP A 166 2.24 -0.55 23.93
C ASP A 166 3.69 -0.23 24.29
N MET A 167 4.63 -0.50 23.39
CA MET A 167 6.05 -0.17 23.60
C MET A 167 6.28 1.33 23.71
N LEU A 168 5.64 2.13 22.85
CA LEU A 168 5.75 3.59 22.92
C LEU A 168 5.13 4.15 24.22
N ALA A 169 4.05 3.56 24.69
CA ALA A 169 3.46 3.91 25.98
C ALA A 169 4.41 3.55 27.13
N TYR A 170 4.96 2.34 27.10
CA TYR A 170 5.91 1.86 28.12
C TYR A 170 7.17 2.75 28.24
N ILE A 171 7.78 3.11 27.10
CA ILE A 171 8.98 3.96 27.08
C ILE A 171 8.72 5.36 27.67
N LYS A 172 7.48 5.83 27.65
CA LYS A 172 7.09 7.13 28.22
C LYS A 172 6.79 7.10 29.74
N LEU A 173 6.78 5.93 30.36
CA LEU A 173 6.59 5.83 31.79
C LEU A 173 7.87 6.32 32.49
N ASP A 174 7.69 7.09 33.56
CA ASP A 174 8.78 7.44 34.47
C ASP A 174 9.26 6.17 35.17
N PRO A 175 10.59 5.99 35.37
CA PRO A 175 11.16 4.82 36.04
C PRO A 175 10.78 4.74 37.52
#